data_94c7ec7f6bc3f2eb0a2f33173ad84736
#
_entry.id   94c7ec7f6bc3f2eb0a2f33173ad84736
#
_cell.length_a   1.000
_cell.length_b   1.000
_cell.length_c   1.000
_cell.angle_alpha   90.00
_cell.angle_beta   90.00
_cell.angle_gamma   90.00
#
_symmetry.space_group_name_H-M   'P 1'
#
loop_
_entity.id
_entity.type
_entity.pdbx_description
1 polymer ?
#
loop_
_entity_poly.entity_id
_entity_poly.type
_entity_poly.pdbx_seq_one_letter_code
_entity_poly.pdbx_strand_id
1 'polypeptide(L)'
;GPVIANVPENLDYAIVGKAGGENSFEYDTDTSNFTYDGNGGVNISNPVNRAAFALQYQEMKLLLSDRIGDGSKIIFNRDPRARVEKVAPWLTTDTTTYPTVINGRIKWIVDGYTTLENLPYSQRTSLTEATEDAINPTGTTQQMLTEQVGYIRNSVKAVVDAYDGSVELYEFDEQDPVLKAWKGVFPGTVKPKSEISDELRDHLRYPEDLFKVQRSLITKYHVNDPRQFFTNDAFWSVPGDPTVENENRQSLNQPPYYIVAADPETKKPSFQLITPFRGLKREFLAAHMSVSSDPDNYGKITVRVLPTDTQTQGPKQAQDTMMSSDQVARDRSLWKGTNDLKNGNLLTLPVGGGQILYVEPIYSQRRDQTSAFPKLLRVLVSYNGKVGYAPTIAEALSQVGIDPREASDVEDAVAAGADTTANKGDDAQGNNNDTQQPASAPAASSEGEALDRVNKALDGLQEAKGKSFEEYGKAIDELDRAVDEYRKIKDGGGQ
;
A
#
# COMPACT_ATOMS: atom_id res chain seq x y z
N GLY A 1 -11.15 19.15 -1.46
CA GLY A 1 -10.18 18.07 -1.55
C GLY A 1 -9.25 18.07 -0.35
N PRO A 2 -8.41 17.04 -0.16
CA PRO A 2 -7.50 16.96 0.97
C PRO A 2 -6.49 18.10 0.94
N VAL A 3 -6.29 18.77 2.06
CA VAL A 3 -5.31 19.87 2.22
C VAL A 3 -4.00 19.33 2.81
N ILE A 4 -4.08 18.34 3.67
CA ILE A 4 -2.92 17.64 4.23
C ILE A 4 -2.52 16.51 3.28
N ALA A 5 -1.28 16.50 2.86
CA ALA A 5 -0.73 15.52 1.93
C ALA A 5 0.80 15.48 2.04
N ASN A 6 1.42 14.41 1.58
CA ASN A 6 2.87 14.36 1.40
C ASN A 6 3.27 15.34 0.29
N VAL A 7 3.84 16.46 0.68
CA VAL A 7 4.21 17.54 -0.25
C VAL A 7 5.68 17.91 -0.07
N PRO A 8 6.37 18.38 -1.14
CA PRO A 8 7.68 18.97 -1.01
C PRO A 8 7.66 20.21 -0.10
N GLU A 9 8.78 20.54 0.54
CA GLU A 9 8.88 21.67 1.47
C GLU A 9 8.43 23.02 0.87
N ASN A 10 8.64 23.23 -0.42
CA ASN A 10 8.20 24.44 -1.12
C ASN A 10 6.67 24.54 -1.28
N LEU A 11 5.92 23.48 -0.98
CA LEU A 11 4.47 23.41 -1.01
C LEU A 11 3.86 23.18 0.38
N ASP A 12 4.60 23.49 1.44
CA ASP A 12 4.19 23.21 2.83
C ASP A 12 2.98 24.02 3.32
N TYR A 13 2.50 24.99 2.55
CA TYR A 13 1.29 25.72 2.89
C TYR A 13 0.23 25.70 1.78
N ALA A 14 -1.01 25.89 2.18
CA ALA A 14 -2.13 26.09 1.26
C ALA A 14 -3.06 27.19 1.81
N ILE A 15 -3.57 28.03 0.91
CA ILE A 15 -4.57 29.03 1.27
C ILE A 15 -5.94 28.46 0.92
N VAL A 16 -6.82 28.49 1.92
CA VAL A 16 -8.18 28.00 1.85
C VAL A 16 -9.17 29.09 2.25
N GLY A 17 -10.45 28.98 1.88
CA GLY A 17 -11.44 30.01 2.15
C GLY A 17 -11.17 31.28 1.35
N LYS A 18 -11.09 31.18 0.01
CA LYS A 18 -10.85 32.31 -0.87
C LYS A 18 -11.91 33.41 -0.72
N ALA A 19 -11.51 34.66 -0.88
CA ALA A 19 -12.44 35.78 -0.86
C ALA A 19 -13.54 35.61 -1.91
N GLY A 20 -14.80 35.79 -1.48
CA GLY A 20 -15.97 35.67 -2.32
C GLY A 20 -16.07 36.76 -3.38
N GLY A 21 -16.12 36.35 -4.62
CA GLY A 21 -16.76 37.06 -5.75
C GLY A 21 -17.59 36.01 -6.47
N GLU A 22 -18.46 36.39 -7.39
CA GLU A 22 -19.42 35.48 -8.04
C GLU A 22 -18.79 34.23 -8.70
N ASN A 23 -17.45 34.10 -8.77
CA ASN A 23 -16.73 32.99 -9.38
C ASN A 23 -15.46 32.55 -8.60
N SER A 24 -15.41 32.68 -7.30
CA SER A 24 -14.21 32.37 -6.48
C SER A 24 -14.33 31.07 -5.68
N PHE A 25 -14.76 29.99 -6.30
CA PHE A 25 -14.73 28.68 -5.68
C PHE A 25 -13.32 28.10 -5.66
N GLU A 26 -12.96 27.38 -4.62
CA GLU A 26 -11.68 26.65 -4.51
C GLU A 26 -11.70 25.39 -5.38
N TYR A 27 -12.85 24.84 -5.55
CA TYR A 27 -13.14 23.72 -6.44
C TYR A 27 -14.42 24.02 -7.19
N ASP A 28 -14.31 24.08 -8.51
CA ASP A 28 -15.40 24.41 -9.42
C ASP A 28 -15.44 23.35 -10.52
N THR A 29 -16.56 22.65 -10.60
CA THR A 29 -16.87 21.72 -11.68
C THR A 29 -18.23 22.06 -12.27
N ASP A 30 -18.56 21.51 -13.42
CA ASP A 30 -19.86 21.67 -14.06
C ASP A 30 -21.05 21.29 -13.16
N THR A 31 -20.82 20.50 -12.12
CA THR A 31 -21.84 19.93 -11.26
C THR A 31 -21.75 20.36 -9.79
N SER A 32 -20.62 20.88 -9.31
CA SER A 32 -20.44 21.24 -7.90
C SER A 32 -19.39 22.32 -7.68
N ASN A 33 -19.73 23.24 -6.80
CA ASN A 33 -18.86 24.33 -6.34
C ASN A 33 -18.58 24.12 -4.85
N PHE A 34 -17.33 24.32 -4.44
CA PHE A 34 -16.91 24.08 -3.08
C PHE A 34 -15.91 25.12 -2.58
N THR A 35 -16.14 25.59 -1.35
CA THR A 35 -15.19 26.43 -0.59
C THR A 35 -14.91 25.75 0.73
N TYR A 36 -13.67 25.86 1.21
CA TYR A 36 -13.25 25.27 2.49
C TYR A 36 -14.09 25.83 3.66
N ASP A 37 -14.72 24.93 4.41
CA ASP A 37 -15.54 25.22 5.58
C ASP A 37 -14.99 24.61 6.88
N GLY A 38 -13.78 24.03 6.82
CA GLY A 38 -13.14 23.37 7.96
C GLY A 38 -12.65 24.35 9.04
N ASN A 39 -12.42 23.81 10.23
CA ASN A 39 -11.95 24.59 11.39
C ASN A 39 -10.43 24.77 11.42
N GLY A 40 -9.68 24.02 10.62
CA GLY A 40 -8.21 24.11 10.56
C GLY A 40 -7.70 25.38 9.91
N GLY A 41 -6.44 25.68 10.18
CA GLY A 41 -5.73 26.82 9.62
C GLY A 41 -5.78 28.10 10.46
N VAL A 42 -4.90 29.03 10.14
CA VAL A 42 -4.79 30.37 10.77
C VAL A 42 -5.41 31.41 9.86
N ASN A 43 -6.25 32.27 10.44
CA ASN A 43 -6.87 33.36 9.69
C ASN A 43 -5.79 34.34 9.17
N ILE A 44 -5.75 34.56 7.85
CA ILE A 44 -4.84 35.48 7.16
C ILE A 44 -5.56 36.69 6.53
N SER A 45 -6.83 36.90 6.81
CA SER A 45 -7.48 38.16 6.49
C SER A 45 -6.89 39.31 7.33
N ASN A 46 -6.39 39.01 8.54
CA ASN A 46 -5.66 39.94 9.38
C ASN A 46 -4.30 40.30 8.75
N PRO A 47 -4.02 41.61 8.54
CA PRO A 47 -2.78 42.07 7.93
C PRO A 47 -1.50 41.63 8.65
N VAL A 48 -1.53 41.51 9.97
CA VAL A 48 -0.38 41.11 10.79
C VAL A 48 -0.02 39.65 10.52
N ASN A 49 -1.00 38.75 10.58
CA ASN A 49 -0.80 37.34 10.27
C ASN A 49 -0.35 37.16 8.82
N ARG A 50 -0.98 37.89 7.91
CA ARG A 50 -0.63 37.90 6.49
C ARG A 50 0.82 38.30 6.24
N ALA A 51 1.29 39.36 6.90
CA ALA A 51 2.69 39.80 6.82
C ALA A 51 3.66 38.79 7.44
N ALA A 52 3.30 38.19 8.59
CA ALA A 52 4.11 37.16 9.24
C ALA A 52 4.33 35.93 8.35
N PHE A 53 3.28 35.42 7.72
CA PHE A 53 3.40 34.30 6.79
C PHE A 53 4.10 34.67 5.48
N ALA A 54 3.92 35.88 4.96
CA ALA A 54 4.65 36.37 3.81
C ALA A 54 6.16 36.42 4.06
N LEU A 55 6.55 36.84 5.26
CA LEU A 55 7.94 36.83 5.70
C LEU A 55 8.46 35.40 5.94
N GLN A 56 7.67 34.55 6.59
CA GLN A 56 8.01 33.16 6.89
C GLN A 56 8.34 32.37 5.62
N TYR A 57 7.49 32.52 4.60
CA TYR A 57 7.62 31.79 3.33
C TYR A 57 8.35 32.58 2.24
N GLN A 58 8.80 33.82 2.54
CA GLN A 58 9.44 34.74 1.59
C GLN A 58 8.59 34.95 0.31
N GLU A 59 7.26 34.94 0.47
CA GLU A 59 6.32 35.03 -0.64
C GLU A 59 5.49 36.30 -0.57
N MET A 60 5.98 37.33 -1.30
CA MET A 60 5.33 38.64 -1.33
C MET A 60 3.93 38.62 -1.94
N LYS A 61 3.59 37.62 -2.73
CA LYS A 61 2.24 37.47 -3.29
C LYS A 61 1.19 37.24 -2.21
N LEU A 62 1.56 36.72 -1.04
CA LEU A 62 0.64 36.63 0.10
C LEU A 62 0.15 38.00 0.56
N LEU A 63 0.96 39.05 0.46
CA LEU A 63 0.57 40.40 0.83
C LEU A 63 -0.30 41.10 -0.24
N LEU A 64 -0.06 40.79 -1.50
CA LEU A 64 -0.61 41.56 -2.62
C LEU A 64 -1.82 40.89 -3.29
N SER A 65 -2.16 39.65 -2.91
CA SER A 65 -3.22 38.93 -3.58
C SER A 65 -4.61 39.37 -3.16
N ASP A 66 -5.44 39.74 -4.13
CA ASP A 66 -6.85 40.06 -3.94
C ASP A 66 -7.72 38.83 -3.65
N ARG A 67 -7.16 37.61 -3.82
CA ARG A 67 -7.84 36.36 -3.53
C ARG A 67 -7.90 36.02 -2.03
N ILE A 68 -7.19 36.78 -1.21
CA ILE A 68 -7.19 36.65 0.25
C ILE A 68 -8.14 37.72 0.82
N GLY A 69 -9.22 37.29 1.42
CA GLY A 69 -10.22 38.18 2.02
C GLY A 69 -10.74 37.64 3.34
N ASP A 70 -11.89 38.16 3.75
CA ASP A 70 -12.54 37.76 4.99
C ASP A 70 -12.84 36.25 4.99
N GLY A 71 -12.41 35.56 6.05
CA GLY A 71 -12.56 34.12 6.18
C GLY A 71 -11.42 33.28 5.58
N SER A 72 -10.48 33.91 4.84
CA SER A 72 -9.32 33.18 4.30
C SER A 72 -8.40 32.69 5.42
N LYS A 73 -7.97 31.44 5.32
CA LYS A 73 -7.06 30.78 6.26
C LYS A 73 -5.84 30.23 5.51
N ILE A 74 -4.73 30.14 6.20
CA ILE A 74 -3.55 29.40 5.75
C ILE A 74 -3.42 28.12 6.56
N ILE A 75 -3.33 26.99 5.86
CA ILE A 75 -2.98 25.69 6.44
C ILE A 75 -1.52 25.45 6.10
N PHE A 76 -0.71 25.19 7.11
CA PHE A 76 0.74 24.98 6.96
C PHE A 76 1.17 23.72 7.71
N ASN A 77 2.43 23.32 7.56
CA ASN A 77 2.90 22.00 7.94
C ASN A 77 1.98 20.93 7.33
N ARG A 78 1.88 20.92 6.02
CA ARG A 78 0.92 20.07 5.29
C ARG A 78 1.33 18.61 5.24
N ASP A 79 2.61 18.31 5.41
CA ASP A 79 3.06 16.93 5.54
C ASP A 79 2.54 16.32 6.85
N PRO A 80 1.84 15.16 6.79
CA PRO A 80 1.23 14.56 7.97
C PRO A 80 2.26 14.11 9.01
N ARG A 81 3.43 13.62 8.58
CA ARG A 81 4.51 13.20 9.46
C ARG A 81 5.12 14.37 10.20
N ALA A 82 5.50 15.42 9.48
CA ALA A 82 6.04 16.64 10.08
C ALA A 82 5.05 17.28 11.07
N ARG A 83 3.76 17.15 10.79
CA ARG A 83 2.69 17.64 11.66
C ARG A 83 2.62 16.88 12.98
N VAL A 84 2.72 15.56 12.95
CA VAL A 84 2.79 14.71 14.15
C VAL A 84 4.05 15.01 14.97
N GLU A 85 5.21 15.16 14.32
CA GLU A 85 6.47 15.48 14.99
C GLU A 85 6.44 16.85 15.71
N LYS A 86 5.68 17.81 15.19
CA LYS A 86 5.47 19.10 15.87
C LYS A 86 4.52 19.00 17.07
N VAL A 87 3.52 18.13 17.02
CA VAL A 87 2.60 17.89 18.14
C VAL A 87 3.27 17.05 19.23
N ALA A 88 4.06 16.07 18.85
CA ALA A 88 4.73 15.15 19.77
C ALA A 88 6.21 14.98 19.39
N PRO A 89 7.07 15.98 19.65
CA PRO A 89 8.49 15.93 19.28
C PRO A 89 9.30 14.86 20.03
N TRP A 90 8.71 14.20 20.99
CA TRP A 90 9.27 13.08 21.71
C TRP A 90 9.03 11.72 21.03
N LEU A 91 8.24 11.69 19.96
CA LEU A 91 8.07 10.52 19.11
C LEU A 91 9.06 10.52 17.96
N THR A 92 9.54 9.32 17.61
CA THR A 92 10.16 9.06 16.32
C THR A 92 9.09 8.48 15.40
N THR A 93 8.92 9.02 14.21
CA THR A 93 7.85 8.61 13.30
C THR A 93 8.33 7.65 12.22
N ASP A 94 7.48 6.72 11.82
CA ASP A 94 7.72 5.86 10.67
C ASP A 94 7.83 6.69 9.39
N THR A 95 8.71 6.28 8.48
CA THR A 95 8.88 6.96 7.18
C THR A 95 7.73 6.71 6.23
N THR A 96 6.96 5.65 6.44
CA THR A 96 5.83 5.26 5.62
C THR A 96 4.52 5.75 6.25
N THR A 97 3.94 6.81 5.68
CA THR A 97 2.60 7.27 6.01
C THR A 97 1.62 6.83 4.94
N TYR A 98 0.39 6.58 5.32
CA TYR A 98 -0.63 6.15 4.35
C TYR A 98 -1.99 6.77 4.62
N PRO A 99 -2.74 7.13 3.57
CA PRO A 99 -4.10 7.62 3.72
C PRO A 99 -5.09 6.46 3.81
N THR A 100 -6.17 6.70 4.54
CA THR A 100 -7.33 5.80 4.59
C THR A 100 -8.62 6.60 4.70
N VAL A 101 -9.75 5.95 4.49
CA VAL A 101 -11.06 6.60 4.66
C VAL A 101 -11.70 6.06 5.94
N ILE A 102 -11.99 6.95 6.88
CA ILE A 102 -12.61 6.63 8.17
C ILE A 102 -13.79 7.59 8.37
N ASN A 103 -14.99 7.07 8.58
CA ASN A 103 -16.22 7.86 8.70
C ASN A 103 -16.42 8.84 7.52
N GLY A 104 -16.12 8.39 6.29
CA GLY A 104 -16.24 9.20 5.08
C GLY A 104 -15.21 10.32 4.93
N ARG A 105 -14.18 10.40 5.79
CA ARG A 105 -13.10 11.39 5.73
C ARG A 105 -11.77 10.73 5.45
N ILE A 106 -10.94 11.37 4.66
CA ILE A 106 -9.56 10.93 4.44
C ILE A 106 -8.74 11.25 5.68
N LYS A 107 -8.14 10.23 6.26
CA LYS A 107 -7.22 10.30 7.39
C LYS A 107 -5.86 9.76 7.01
N TRP A 108 -4.79 10.43 7.41
CA TRP A 108 -3.44 9.93 7.33
C TRP A 108 -3.09 9.18 8.60
N ILE A 109 -2.53 7.99 8.47
CA ILE A 109 -2.01 7.21 9.59
C ILE A 109 -0.49 7.38 9.64
N VAL A 110 0.01 7.72 10.81
CA VAL A 110 1.45 7.88 11.09
C VAL A 110 1.80 7.05 12.32
N ASP A 111 2.69 6.09 12.16
CA ASP A 111 3.17 5.27 13.27
C ASP A 111 4.20 6.04 14.10
N GLY A 112 3.99 6.09 15.41
CA GLY A 112 4.87 6.76 16.35
C GLY A 112 5.61 5.78 17.25
N TYR A 113 6.93 5.96 17.34
CA TYR A 113 7.83 5.15 18.15
C TYR A 113 8.29 5.90 19.38
N THR A 114 8.31 5.22 20.51
CA THR A 114 9.11 5.60 21.67
C THR A 114 10.48 4.94 21.54
N THR A 115 11.53 5.70 21.79
CA THR A 115 12.91 5.24 21.64
C THR A 115 13.74 5.62 22.87
N LEU A 116 14.74 4.78 23.15
CA LEU A 116 15.81 5.09 24.10
C LEU A 116 17.17 4.74 23.47
N GLU A 117 18.14 5.62 23.61
CA GLU A 117 19.50 5.37 23.15
C GLU A 117 20.16 4.25 23.97
N ASN A 118 20.00 4.31 25.27
CA ASN A 118 20.69 3.43 26.21
C ASN A 118 19.72 2.50 26.94
N LEU A 119 19.78 1.23 26.58
CA LEU A 119 19.14 0.16 27.35
C LEU A 119 20.22 -0.89 27.68
N PRO A 120 20.42 -1.28 28.97
CA PRO A 120 21.41 -2.29 29.34
C PRO A 120 21.23 -3.59 28.56
N TYR A 121 22.34 -4.16 28.12
CA TYR A 121 22.40 -5.44 27.36
C TYR A 121 21.70 -5.41 26.00
N SER A 122 21.31 -4.26 25.49
CA SER A 122 20.70 -4.09 24.19
C SER A 122 21.75 -3.72 23.14
N GLN A 123 21.60 -4.28 21.94
CA GLN A 123 22.35 -3.82 20.78
C GLN A 123 21.86 -2.43 20.38
N ARG A 124 22.79 -1.49 20.25
CA ARG A 124 22.49 -0.20 19.63
C ARG A 124 22.51 -0.35 18.11
N THR A 125 21.51 0.21 17.47
CA THR A 125 21.35 0.17 16.01
C THR A 125 21.01 1.57 15.52
N SER A 126 21.67 1.99 14.43
CA SER A 126 21.26 3.19 13.69
C SER A 126 19.94 2.90 12.98
N LEU A 127 18.92 3.71 13.25
CA LEU A 127 17.63 3.57 12.60
C LEU A 127 17.73 3.81 11.10
N THR A 128 18.55 4.75 10.67
CA THR A 128 18.81 5.01 9.25
C THR A 128 19.35 3.78 8.55
N GLU A 129 20.40 3.14 9.12
CA GLU A 129 21.01 1.95 8.53
C GLU A 129 20.07 0.74 8.53
N ALA A 130 19.31 0.56 9.63
CA ALA A 130 18.40 -0.57 9.76
C ALA A 130 17.17 -0.47 8.82
N THR A 131 16.78 0.74 8.44
CA THR A 131 15.59 1.00 7.59
C THR A 131 15.95 1.31 6.14
N GLU A 132 17.23 1.42 5.79
CA GLU A 132 17.68 1.64 4.43
C GLU A 132 17.34 0.45 3.51
N ASP A 133 16.80 0.76 2.34
CA ASP A 133 16.52 -0.22 1.28
C ASP A 133 16.52 0.45 -0.11
N ALA A 134 16.21 -0.32 -1.14
CA ALA A 134 16.24 0.15 -2.51
C ALA A 134 15.19 1.25 -2.83
N ILE A 135 14.12 1.33 -2.05
CA ILE A 135 13.10 2.39 -2.16
C ILE A 135 13.51 3.63 -1.38
N ASN A 136 14.08 3.46 -0.18
CA ASN A 136 14.53 4.53 0.70
C ASN A 136 16.05 4.48 0.91
N PRO A 137 16.87 4.82 -0.10
CA PRO A 137 18.32 4.86 0.06
C PRO A 137 18.75 6.05 0.92
N THR A 138 19.94 5.95 1.53
CA THR A 138 20.54 7.00 2.34
C THR A 138 20.62 8.34 1.55
N GLY A 139 20.16 9.43 2.17
CA GLY A 139 20.15 10.79 1.58
C GLY A 139 18.79 11.21 1.00
N THR A 140 17.73 10.41 1.15
CA THR A 140 16.36 10.83 0.79
C THR A 140 15.71 11.61 1.93
N THR A 141 14.72 12.45 1.61
CA THR A 141 13.96 13.25 2.60
C THR A 141 13.06 12.43 3.52
N GLN A 142 12.88 11.15 3.24
CA GLN A 142 12.03 10.22 4.00
C GLN A 142 12.85 9.27 4.89
N GLN A 143 13.90 9.77 5.53
CA GLN A 143 14.70 8.95 6.44
C GLN A 143 14.24 9.07 7.89
N MET A 144 14.44 7.98 8.64
CA MET A 144 14.41 8.07 10.10
C MET A 144 15.63 8.85 10.60
N LEU A 145 15.52 9.41 11.80
CA LEU A 145 16.63 10.12 12.44
C LEU A 145 17.88 9.23 12.56
N THR A 146 19.06 9.82 12.41
CA THR A 146 20.38 9.15 12.45
C THR A 146 20.76 8.63 13.82
N GLU A 147 19.88 8.72 14.80
CA GLU A 147 20.15 8.31 16.17
C GLU A 147 20.32 6.80 16.30
N GLN A 148 21.29 6.42 17.12
CA GLN A 148 21.43 5.04 17.54
C GLN A 148 20.50 4.75 18.71
N VAL A 149 19.69 3.72 18.56
CA VAL A 149 18.72 3.34 19.59
C VAL A 149 18.98 1.93 20.10
N GLY A 150 18.81 1.73 21.39
CA GLY A 150 18.81 0.43 22.04
C GLY A 150 17.41 -0.08 22.39
N TYR A 151 16.38 0.76 22.19
CA TYR A 151 14.99 0.45 22.51
C TYR A 151 14.08 1.16 21.52
N ILE A 152 13.12 0.45 20.97
CA ILE A 152 12.08 0.98 20.08
C ILE A 152 10.77 0.20 20.25
N ARG A 153 9.65 0.92 20.38
CA ARG A 153 8.30 0.35 20.39
C ARG A 153 7.34 1.21 19.58
N ASN A 154 6.44 0.59 18.85
CA ASN A 154 5.31 1.28 18.22
C ASN A 154 4.21 1.53 19.25
N SER A 155 4.39 2.55 20.04
CA SER A 155 3.54 2.84 21.21
C SER A 155 2.39 3.77 20.90
N VAL A 156 2.44 4.51 19.77
CA VAL A 156 1.43 5.49 19.39
C VAL A 156 1.03 5.29 17.93
N LYS A 157 -0.27 5.31 17.67
CA LYS A 157 -0.85 5.49 16.33
C LYS A 157 -1.36 6.92 16.24
N ALA A 158 -0.80 7.71 15.34
CA ALA A 158 -1.25 9.06 15.07
C ALA A 158 -2.18 9.10 13.87
N VAL A 159 -3.26 9.85 13.97
CA VAL A 159 -4.25 10.04 12.92
C VAL A 159 -4.35 11.51 12.60
N VAL A 160 -4.11 11.88 11.34
CA VAL A 160 -4.16 13.27 10.89
C VAL A 160 -5.29 13.42 9.87
N ASP A 161 -6.23 14.31 10.15
CA ASP A 161 -7.32 14.60 9.23
C ASP A 161 -6.79 15.35 8.01
N ALA A 162 -7.04 14.80 6.82
CA ALA A 162 -6.53 15.37 5.57
C ALA A 162 -7.22 16.69 5.18
N TYR A 163 -8.36 16.98 5.76
CA TYR A 163 -9.15 18.15 5.45
C TYR A 163 -8.81 19.35 6.35
N ASP A 164 -8.82 19.17 7.67
CA ASP A 164 -8.59 20.26 8.62
C ASP A 164 -7.23 20.20 9.34
N GLY A 165 -6.48 19.09 9.19
CA GLY A 165 -5.15 18.92 9.77
C GLY A 165 -5.15 18.65 11.27
N SER A 166 -6.29 18.31 11.87
CA SER A 166 -6.33 17.89 13.27
C SER A 166 -5.52 16.61 13.48
N VAL A 167 -4.81 16.52 14.60
CA VAL A 167 -3.95 15.39 14.97
C VAL A 167 -4.51 14.74 16.22
N GLU A 168 -4.72 13.43 16.14
CA GLU A 168 -5.11 12.60 17.27
C GLU A 168 -4.04 11.55 17.50
N LEU A 169 -3.55 11.45 18.74
CA LEU A 169 -2.57 10.44 19.14
C LEU A 169 -3.27 9.38 20.00
N TYR A 170 -3.16 8.13 19.60
CA TYR A 170 -3.73 7.00 20.32
C TYR A 170 -2.64 6.13 20.93
N GLU A 171 -2.74 5.84 22.22
CA GLU A 171 -1.94 4.82 22.86
C GLU A 171 -2.20 3.46 22.19
N PHE A 172 -1.14 2.78 21.75
CA PHE A 172 -1.26 1.49 21.10
C PHE A 172 -0.61 0.39 21.93
N ASP A 173 0.57 0.65 22.51
CA ASP A 173 1.24 -0.25 23.48
C ASP A 173 1.07 0.28 24.91
N GLU A 174 0.05 -0.24 25.61
CA GLU A 174 -0.26 0.12 27.00
C GLU A 174 0.80 -0.36 27.99
N GLN A 175 1.69 -1.25 27.58
CA GLN A 175 2.74 -1.78 28.45
C GLN A 175 4.05 -1.00 28.36
N ASP A 176 4.18 -0.07 27.42
CA ASP A 176 5.40 0.71 27.23
C ASP A 176 5.64 1.69 28.40
N PRO A 177 6.73 1.47 29.19
CA PRO A 177 7.05 2.38 30.30
C PRO A 177 7.48 3.77 29.82
N VAL A 178 8.06 3.87 28.62
CA VAL A 178 8.53 5.14 28.04
C VAL A 178 7.31 6.00 27.66
N LEU A 179 6.29 5.41 27.05
CA LEU A 179 5.05 6.11 26.76
C LEU A 179 4.35 6.56 28.06
N LYS A 180 4.32 5.70 29.10
CA LYS A 180 3.75 6.07 30.40
C LYS A 180 4.46 7.29 31.01
N ALA A 181 5.77 7.37 30.88
CA ALA A 181 6.53 8.54 31.33
C ALA A 181 6.14 9.80 30.56
N TRP A 182 6.07 9.74 29.24
CA TRP A 182 5.67 10.87 28.40
C TRP A 182 4.21 11.32 28.67
N LYS A 183 3.30 10.38 28.86
CA LYS A 183 1.91 10.70 29.27
C LYS A 183 1.85 11.43 30.63
N GLY A 184 2.79 11.14 31.51
CA GLY A 184 2.92 11.88 32.80
C GLY A 184 3.45 13.29 32.59
N VAL A 185 4.34 13.53 31.64
CA VAL A 185 4.86 14.87 31.32
C VAL A 185 3.84 15.72 30.56
N PHE A 186 3.11 15.11 29.64
CA PHE A 186 2.11 15.76 28.77
C PHE A 186 0.73 15.11 28.94
N PRO A 187 0.06 15.32 30.05
CA PRO A 187 -1.24 14.71 30.33
C PRO A 187 -2.31 15.16 29.32
N GLY A 188 -3.13 14.22 28.87
CA GLY A 188 -4.23 14.48 27.93
C GLY A 188 -3.83 14.60 26.46
N THR A 189 -2.53 14.47 26.14
CA THR A 189 -2.05 14.54 24.74
C THR A 189 -2.33 13.25 23.97
N VAL A 190 -2.25 12.11 24.64
CA VAL A 190 -2.44 10.79 24.05
C VAL A 190 -3.74 10.18 24.57
N LYS A 191 -4.64 9.82 23.66
CA LYS A 191 -5.90 9.16 23.95
C LYS A 191 -5.66 7.68 24.31
N PRO A 192 -6.48 7.09 25.18
CA PRO A 192 -6.36 5.67 25.51
C PRO A 192 -6.66 4.78 24.29
N LYS A 193 -6.07 3.59 24.26
CA LYS A 193 -6.25 2.60 23.21
C LYS A 193 -7.73 2.23 22.99
N SER A 194 -8.53 2.26 24.05
CA SER A 194 -9.96 1.96 23.99
C SER A 194 -10.78 2.95 23.14
N GLU A 195 -10.23 4.11 22.82
CA GLU A 195 -10.87 5.09 21.92
C GLU A 195 -10.57 4.84 20.43
N ILE A 196 -9.71 3.85 20.10
CA ILE A 196 -9.52 3.42 18.72
C ILE A 196 -10.81 2.71 18.28
N SER A 197 -11.51 3.30 17.31
CA SER A 197 -12.72 2.70 16.74
C SER A 197 -12.40 1.40 15.99
N ASP A 198 -13.39 0.54 15.84
CA ASP A 198 -13.21 -0.70 15.08
C ASP A 198 -12.84 -0.40 13.62
N GLU A 199 -13.49 0.59 13.00
CA GLU A 199 -13.15 1.02 11.64
C GLU A 199 -11.70 1.50 11.53
N LEU A 200 -11.19 2.30 12.49
CA LEU A 200 -9.78 2.69 12.51
C LEU A 200 -8.87 1.48 12.70
N ARG A 201 -9.22 0.55 13.59
CA ARG A 201 -8.44 -0.66 13.85
C ARG A 201 -8.29 -1.54 12.60
N ASP A 202 -9.34 -1.67 11.81
CA ASP A 202 -9.34 -2.45 10.57
C ASP A 202 -8.41 -1.85 9.49
N HIS A 203 -8.07 -0.58 9.59
CA HIS A 203 -7.18 0.13 8.66
C HIS A 203 -5.73 0.23 9.15
N LEU A 204 -5.41 -0.21 10.38
CA LEU A 204 -4.05 -0.15 10.89
C LEU A 204 -3.17 -1.21 10.22
N ARG A 205 -1.99 -0.77 9.75
CA ARG A 205 -0.95 -1.64 9.20
C ARG A 205 0.14 -1.86 10.22
N TYR A 206 0.82 -3.00 10.13
CA TYR A 206 2.06 -3.17 10.90
C TYR A 206 3.14 -2.23 10.36
N PRO A 207 3.85 -1.46 11.22
CA PRO A 207 4.76 -0.41 10.76
C PRO A 207 5.98 -0.99 10.06
N GLU A 208 6.28 -0.44 8.88
CA GLU A 208 7.32 -0.96 7.99
C GLU A 208 8.72 -0.80 8.57
N ASP A 209 9.03 0.38 9.15
CA ASP A 209 10.37 0.63 9.69
C ASP A 209 10.67 -0.23 10.92
N LEU A 210 9.68 -0.46 11.80
CA LEU A 210 9.83 -1.40 12.91
C LEU A 210 10.11 -2.81 12.40
N PHE A 211 9.40 -3.24 11.36
CA PHE A 211 9.62 -4.54 10.74
C PHE A 211 11.03 -4.67 10.16
N LYS A 212 11.56 -3.61 9.53
CA LYS A 212 12.94 -3.55 9.03
C LYS A 212 13.98 -3.66 10.16
N VAL A 213 13.74 -2.99 11.28
CA VAL A 213 14.59 -3.12 12.48
C VAL A 213 14.57 -4.55 13.00
N GLN A 214 13.38 -5.14 13.14
CA GLN A 214 13.21 -6.52 13.62
C GLN A 214 13.86 -7.54 12.67
N ARG A 215 13.70 -7.36 11.34
CA ARG A 215 14.37 -8.23 10.37
C ARG A 215 15.90 -8.13 10.46
N SER A 216 16.43 -6.94 10.69
CA SER A 216 17.87 -6.75 10.88
C SER A 216 18.40 -7.50 12.11
N LEU A 217 17.67 -7.45 13.21
CA LEU A 217 18.06 -8.15 14.44
C LEU A 217 17.98 -9.67 14.28
N ILE A 218 16.93 -10.20 13.66
CA ILE A 218 16.76 -11.65 13.54
C ILE A 218 17.77 -12.30 12.63
N THR A 219 18.45 -11.55 11.75
CA THR A 219 19.55 -12.09 10.93
C THR A 219 20.65 -12.75 11.75
N LYS A 220 20.83 -12.34 13.01
CA LYS A 220 21.84 -12.86 13.94
C LYS A 220 21.23 -13.62 15.11
N TYR A 221 20.18 -13.04 15.71
CA TYR A 221 19.67 -13.51 17.00
C TYR A 221 18.70 -14.70 16.91
N HIS A 222 18.52 -15.27 15.73
CA HIS A 222 17.88 -16.59 15.57
C HIS A 222 18.84 -17.74 15.88
N VAL A 223 20.16 -17.48 15.94
CA VAL A 223 21.21 -18.50 16.20
C VAL A 223 21.34 -18.74 17.69
N ASN A 224 21.07 -19.96 18.15
CA ASN A 224 21.12 -20.36 19.56
C ASN A 224 22.44 -21.03 19.95
N ASP A 225 23.20 -21.58 18.99
CA ASP A 225 24.50 -22.22 19.27
C ASP A 225 25.59 -21.16 19.35
N PRO A 226 26.31 -21.06 20.50
CA PRO A 226 27.40 -20.07 20.67
C PRO A 226 28.56 -20.21 19.67
N ARG A 227 28.84 -21.43 19.21
CA ARG A 227 29.92 -21.64 18.21
C ARG A 227 29.52 -21.15 16.86
N GLN A 228 28.28 -21.46 16.41
CA GLN A 228 27.74 -20.97 15.17
C GLN A 228 27.57 -19.44 15.19
N PHE A 229 27.21 -18.88 16.34
CA PHE A 229 27.11 -17.43 16.50
C PHE A 229 28.51 -16.77 16.37
N PHE A 230 29.54 -17.37 16.95
CA PHE A 230 30.91 -16.87 16.87
C PHE A 230 31.49 -16.93 15.45
N THR A 231 31.18 -17.98 14.69
CA THR A 231 31.70 -18.15 13.31
C THR A 231 30.89 -17.41 12.25
N ASN A 232 29.72 -16.92 12.57
CA ASN A 232 28.75 -16.26 11.67
C ASN A 232 28.23 -17.17 10.55
N ASP A 233 28.48 -18.46 10.57
CA ASP A 233 28.16 -19.36 9.45
C ASP A 233 26.67 -19.61 9.30
N ALA A 234 25.92 -19.52 10.40
CA ALA A 234 24.47 -19.68 10.42
C ALA A 234 23.71 -18.36 10.27
N PHE A 235 24.37 -17.22 10.18
CA PHE A 235 23.71 -15.93 10.07
C PHE A 235 22.98 -15.78 8.72
N TRP A 236 21.90 -15.05 8.76
CA TRP A 236 21.16 -14.65 7.58
C TRP A 236 21.54 -13.24 7.12
N SER A 237 21.08 -12.90 5.94
CA SER A 237 21.19 -11.55 5.36
C SER A 237 19.90 -11.23 4.63
N VAL A 238 19.53 -9.97 4.64
CA VAL A 238 18.47 -9.47 3.77
C VAL A 238 19.01 -9.46 2.34
N PRO A 239 18.34 -10.06 1.35
CA PRO A 239 18.81 -10.03 -0.03
C PRO A 239 18.81 -8.60 -0.59
N GLY A 240 19.72 -8.32 -1.50
CA GLY A 240 19.64 -7.11 -2.31
C GLY A 240 18.44 -7.14 -3.24
N ASP A 241 17.93 -5.97 -3.62
CA ASP A 241 16.79 -5.86 -4.54
C ASP A 241 17.22 -6.19 -5.97
N PRO A 242 16.79 -7.32 -6.55
CA PRO A 242 17.21 -7.72 -7.87
C PRO A 242 16.46 -6.98 -9.00
N THR A 243 15.40 -6.25 -8.67
CA THR A 243 14.54 -5.57 -9.66
C THR A 243 15.06 -4.20 -10.07
N VAL A 244 16.07 -3.69 -9.37
CA VAL A 244 16.65 -2.37 -9.62
C VAL A 244 17.73 -2.46 -10.70
N GLU A 245 17.58 -1.71 -11.79
CA GLU A 245 18.52 -1.72 -12.93
C GLU A 245 19.89 -1.06 -12.62
N ASN A 246 19.98 -0.27 -11.55
CA ASN A 246 21.21 0.41 -11.17
C ASN A 246 22.06 -0.49 -10.27
N GLU A 247 23.25 -0.88 -10.72
CA GLU A 247 24.17 -1.74 -9.98
C GLU A 247 24.47 -1.23 -8.55
N ASN A 248 24.56 0.08 -8.38
CA ASN A 248 24.77 0.67 -7.06
C ASN A 248 23.58 0.49 -6.11
N ARG A 249 22.36 0.40 -6.63
CA ARG A 249 21.16 0.15 -5.85
C ARG A 249 20.85 -1.33 -5.65
N GLN A 250 21.33 -2.20 -6.52
CA GLN A 250 21.20 -3.65 -6.35
C GLN A 250 21.92 -4.17 -5.10
N SER A 251 22.85 -3.42 -4.55
CA SER A 251 23.50 -3.73 -3.27
C SER A 251 22.65 -3.37 -2.05
N LEU A 252 21.60 -2.54 -2.23
CA LEU A 252 20.69 -2.16 -1.16
C LEU A 252 19.69 -3.26 -0.88
N ASN A 253 19.25 -3.33 0.36
CA ASN A 253 18.30 -4.33 0.81
C ASN A 253 17.00 -4.27 0.00
N GLN A 254 16.45 -5.43 -0.33
CA GLN A 254 15.10 -5.53 -0.87
C GLN A 254 14.10 -5.01 0.17
N PRO A 255 13.18 -4.09 -0.20
CA PRO A 255 12.16 -3.63 0.73
C PRO A 255 11.19 -4.74 1.11
N PRO A 256 10.59 -4.70 2.29
CA PRO A 256 9.47 -5.56 2.61
C PRO A 256 8.23 -5.12 1.83
N TYR A 257 7.28 -6.03 1.58
CA TYR A 257 6.08 -5.74 0.81
C TYR A 257 4.83 -6.08 1.60
N TYR A 258 3.84 -5.16 1.59
CA TYR A 258 2.49 -5.45 2.02
C TYR A 258 1.76 -6.24 0.95
N ILE A 259 1.17 -7.36 1.34
CA ILE A 259 0.40 -8.23 0.47
C ILE A 259 -0.88 -8.71 1.16
N VAL A 260 -1.87 -9.03 0.36
CA VAL A 260 -2.99 -9.88 0.77
C VAL A 260 -2.80 -11.23 0.09
N ALA A 261 -2.59 -12.27 0.88
CA ALA A 261 -2.40 -13.62 0.39
C ALA A 261 -2.96 -14.62 1.39
N ALA A 262 -3.29 -15.82 0.93
CA ALA A 262 -3.71 -16.88 1.83
C ALA A 262 -2.58 -17.25 2.80
N ASP A 263 -2.87 -17.24 4.09
CA ASP A 263 -1.95 -17.77 5.09
C ASP A 263 -1.78 -19.28 4.86
N PRO A 264 -0.56 -19.81 4.73
CA PRO A 264 -0.34 -21.22 4.45
C PRO A 264 -0.89 -22.17 5.51
N GLU A 265 -1.03 -21.72 6.76
CA GLU A 265 -1.53 -22.51 7.87
C GLU A 265 -3.06 -22.48 7.95
N THR A 266 -3.63 -21.28 7.95
CA THR A 266 -5.07 -21.06 8.15
C THR A 266 -5.87 -21.11 6.86
N LYS A 267 -5.24 -20.98 5.70
CA LYS A 267 -5.86 -20.86 4.36
C LYS A 267 -6.81 -19.66 4.20
N LYS A 268 -6.79 -18.73 5.16
CA LYS A 268 -7.60 -17.51 5.10
C LYS A 268 -6.79 -16.37 4.48
N PRO A 269 -7.41 -15.47 3.72
CA PRO A 269 -6.77 -14.23 3.29
C PRO A 269 -6.28 -13.46 4.51
N SER A 270 -5.04 -12.98 4.45
CA SER A 270 -4.39 -12.22 5.51
C SER A 270 -3.65 -11.04 4.91
N PHE A 271 -3.84 -9.86 5.48
CA PHE A 271 -3.05 -8.68 5.14
C PHE A 271 -1.76 -8.68 5.95
N GLN A 272 -0.64 -8.82 5.28
CA GLN A 272 0.64 -9.06 5.92
C GLN A 272 1.78 -8.31 5.25
N LEU A 273 2.83 -8.06 6.03
CA LEU A 273 4.11 -7.53 5.55
C LEU A 273 5.11 -8.68 5.51
N ILE A 274 5.81 -8.84 4.40
CA ILE A 274 6.69 -9.99 4.15
C ILE A 274 8.11 -9.57 3.78
N THR A 275 9.08 -10.41 4.13
CA THR A 275 10.47 -10.28 3.71
C THR A 275 11.17 -11.64 3.63
N PRO A 276 12.00 -11.90 2.60
CA PRO A 276 12.84 -13.07 2.54
C PRO A 276 14.18 -12.85 3.26
N PHE A 277 14.86 -13.96 3.62
CA PHE A 277 16.25 -13.98 4.06
C PHE A 277 17.05 -14.99 3.25
N ARG A 278 18.27 -14.62 2.90
CA ARG A 278 19.29 -15.54 2.39
C ARG A 278 20.33 -15.87 3.46
N GLY A 279 21.11 -16.92 3.27
CA GLY A 279 22.28 -17.14 4.11
C GLY A 279 23.30 -15.99 3.93
N LEU A 280 24.06 -15.65 4.99
CA LEU A 280 24.99 -14.52 4.96
C LEU A 280 26.01 -14.61 3.81
N LYS A 281 26.50 -15.82 3.51
CA LYS A 281 27.51 -16.09 2.49
C LYS A 281 26.97 -16.89 1.29
N ARG A 282 25.66 -16.98 1.14
CA ARG A 282 24.98 -17.81 0.13
C ARG A 282 23.79 -17.05 -0.48
N GLU A 283 23.51 -17.32 -1.74
CA GLU A 283 22.34 -16.74 -2.41
C GLU A 283 21.05 -17.57 -2.20
N PHE A 284 21.14 -18.78 -1.64
CA PHE A 284 19.98 -19.61 -1.36
C PHE A 284 19.08 -18.98 -0.29
N LEU A 285 17.78 -19.13 -0.47
CA LEU A 285 16.79 -18.70 0.50
C LEU A 285 16.94 -19.50 1.79
N ALA A 286 17.10 -18.79 2.91
CA ALA A 286 17.26 -19.38 4.24
C ALA A 286 15.97 -19.37 5.04
N ALA A 287 15.22 -18.29 4.96
CA ALA A 287 13.96 -18.13 5.70
C ALA A 287 13.06 -17.09 5.03
N HIS A 288 11.80 -17.09 5.46
CA HIS A 288 10.80 -16.11 5.11
C HIS A 288 10.10 -15.62 6.39
N MET A 289 10.00 -14.31 6.56
CA MET A 289 9.35 -13.69 7.70
C MET A 289 8.13 -12.93 7.23
N SER A 290 7.02 -13.11 7.96
CA SER A 290 5.79 -12.35 7.76
C SER A 290 5.25 -11.84 9.08
N VAL A 291 4.55 -10.70 9.05
CA VAL A 291 3.82 -10.15 10.18
C VAL A 291 2.40 -9.80 9.75
N SER A 292 1.42 -10.18 10.56
CA SER A 292 0.02 -9.89 10.27
C SER A 292 -0.35 -8.46 10.67
N SER A 293 -1.13 -7.80 9.82
CA SER A 293 -1.82 -6.55 10.11
C SER A 293 -3.31 -6.75 10.43
N ASP A 294 -3.82 -7.97 10.33
CA ASP A 294 -5.23 -8.25 10.62
C ASP A 294 -5.53 -7.99 12.11
N PRO A 295 -6.70 -7.39 12.46
CA PRO A 295 -7.01 -7.00 13.82
C PRO A 295 -6.92 -8.14 14.86
N ASP A 296 -7.33 -9.35 14.48
CA ASP A 296 -7.38 -10.50 15.39
C ASP A 296 -5.99 -11.04 15.78
N ASN A 297 -5.00 -10.84 14.93
CA ASN A 297 -3.64 -11.35 15.12
C ASN A 297 -2.56 -10.30 14.76
N TYR A 298 -2.90 -9.02 14.91
CA TYR A 298 -2.00 -7.90 14.65
C TYR A 298 -0.66 -8.05 15.37
N GLY A 299 0.43 -7.92 14.62
CA GLY A 299 1.78 -8.02 15.15
C GLY A 299 2.27 -9.46 15.36
N LYS A 300 1.51 -10.48 14.99
CA LYS A 300 1.99 -11.86 15.00
C LYS A 300 3.03 -12.05 13.90
N ILE A 301 4.29 -12.23 14.32
CA ILE A 301 5.41 -12.51 13.43
C ILE A 301 5.55 -14.03 13.26
N THR A 302 5.64 -14.48 12.02
CA THR A 302 5.91 -15.87 11.67
C THR A 302 7.20 -15.93 10.85
N VAL A 303 8.16 -16.76 11.30
CA VAL A 303 9.40 -17.01 10.57
C VAL A 303 9.39 -18.48 10.12
N ARG A 304 9.43 -18.67 8.81
CA ARG A 304 9.51 -20.00 8.18
C ARG A 304 10.95 -20.24 7.78
N VAL A 305 11.59 -21.17 8.46
CA VAL A 305 12.99 -21.55 8.18
C VAL A 305 12.98 -22.67 7.15
N LEU A 306 13.74 -22.50 6.09
CA LEU A 306 13.87 -23.50 5.03
C LEU A 306 14.99 -24.50 5.34
N PRO A 307 14.83 -25.78 4.99
CA PRO A 307 15.91 -26.75 5.13
C PRO A 307 17.13 -26.36 4.32
N THR A 308 18.31 -26.53 4.90
CA THR A 308 19.59 -26.17 4.25
C THR A 308 20.00 -27.12 3.13
N ASP A 309 19.44 -28.31 3.09
CA ASP A 309 19.69 -29.36 2.12
C ASP A 309 18.91 -29.20 0.79
N THR A 310 17.82 -28.43 0.81
CA THR A 310 16.95 -28.27 -0.37
C THR A 310 17.46 -27.24 -1.36
N GLN A 311 18.40 -26.40 -1.00
CA GLN A 311 19.00 -25.34 -1.84
C GLN A 311 17.94 -24.51 -2.62
N THR A 312 16.92 -24.06 -1.92
CA THR A 312 15.87 -23.22 -2.52
C THR A 312 16.48 -21.93 -3.05
N GLN A 313 16.16 -21.57 -4.29
CA GLN A 313 16.65 -20.32 -4.91
C GLN A 313 16.27 -19.11 -4.07
N GLY A 314 17.20 -18.18 -3.87
CA GLY A 314 16.91 -16.86 -3.33
C GLY A 314 16.32 -15.91 -4.39
N PRO A 315 15.90 -14.71 -4.00
CA PRO A 315 15.25 -13.76 -4.91
C PRO A 315 16.08 -13.43 -6.15
N LYS A 316 17.37 -13.18 -5.98
CA LYS A 316 18.26 -12.88 -7.12
C LYS A 316 18.38 -14.06 -8.08
N GLN A 317 18.59 -15.26 -7.57
CA GLN A 317 18.71 -16.46 -8.41
C GLN A 317 17.40 -16.74 -9.15
N ALA A 318 16.25 -16.55 -8.49
CA ALA A 318 14.95 -16.74 -9.12
C ALA A 318 14.73 -15.72 -10.23
N GLN A 319 15.06 -14.45 -9.99
CA GLN A 319 14.96 -13.43 -11.04
C GLN A 319 15.90 -13.69 -12.21
N ASP A 320 17.16 -14.01 -11.95
CA ASP A 320 18.13 -14.33 -13.00
C ASP A 320 17.63 -15.53 -13.86
N THR A 321 17.05 -16.54 -13.22
CA THR A 321 16.44 -17.69 -13.93
C THR A 321 15.25 -17.27 -14.79
N MET A 322 14.33 -16.44 -14.25
CA MET A 322 13.18 -15.94 -14.99
C MET A 322 13.60 -15.07 -16.18
N MET A 323 14.53 -14.14 -15.96
CA MET A 323 14.98 -13.20 -16.99
C MET A 323 15.81 -13.86 -18.10
N SER A 324 16.51 -14.96 -17.80
CA SER A 324 17.31 -15.72 -18.78
C SER A 324 16.51 -16.73 -19.60
N SER A 325 15.22 -16.93 -19.29
CA SER A 325 14.38 -17.81 -20.10
C SER A 325 14.24 -17.29 -21.54
N ASP A 326 14.30 -18.17 -22.55
CA ASP A 326 14.38 -17.81 -23.97
C ASP A 326 13.26 -16.88 -24.42
N GLN A 327 12.04 -17.11 -23.94
CA GLN A 327 10.88 -16.31 -24.31
C GLN A 327 10.97 -14.90 -23.73
N VAL A 328 11.35 -14.78 -22.46
CA VAL A 328 11.50 -13.48 -21.77
C VAL A 328 12.63 -12.67 -22.39
N ALA A 329 13.79 -13.28 -22.62
CA ALA A 329 14.95 -12.62 -23.22
C ALA A 329 14.63 -12.07 -24.62
N ARG A 330 13.93 -12.87 -25.45
CA ARG A 330 13.50 -12.48 -26.78
C ARG A 330 12.52 -11.31 -26.76
N ASP A 331 11.47 -11.42 -25.97
CA ASP A 331 10.43 -10.38 -25.88
C ASP A 331 11.00 -9.07 -25.33
N ARG A 332 11.83 -9.13 -24.29
CA ARG A 332 12.50 -7.93 -23.75
C ARG A 332 13.38 -7.24 -24.80
N SER A 333 14.10 -7.99 -25.61
CA SER A 333 14.91 -7.46 -26.72
C SER A 333 14.05 -6.73 -27.74
N LEU A 334 12.90 -7.30 -28.12
CA LEU A 334 11.98 -6.70 -29.07
C LEU A 334 11.35 -5.41 -28.55
N TRP A 335 10.96 -5.38 -27.27
CA TRP A 335 10.24 -4.23 -26.71
C TRP A 335 11.15 -3.07 -26.27
N LYS A 336 12.41 -3.33 -25.91
CA LYS A 336 13.38 -2.28 -25.54
C LYS A 336 13.58 -1.21 -26.63
N GLY A 337 13.25 -1.52 -27.89
CA GLY A 337 13.34 -0.55 -28.98
C GLY A 337 12.31 0.58 -28.93
N THR A 338 11.10 0.30 -28.46
CA THR A 338 9.94 1.22 -28.52
C THR A 338 9.39 1.62 -27.16
N ASN A 339 9.62 0.82 -26.12
CA ASN A 339 9.06 1.01 -24.80
C ASN A 339 10.14 0.98 -23.73
N ASP A 340 9.91 1.71 -22.64
CA ASP A 340 10.63 1.53 -21.37
C ASP A 340 9.95 0.39 -20.61
N LEU A 341 10.71 -0.67 -20.34
CA LEU A 341 10.26 -1.78 -19.52
C LEU A 341 10.68 -1.55 -18.09
N LYS A 342 9.72 -1.67 -17.17
CA LYS A 342 9.94 -1.55 -15.73
C LYS A 342 9.61 -2.87 -15.06
N ASN A 343 10.55 -3.40 -14.31
CA ASN A 343 10.29 -4.52 -13.43
C ASN A 343 9.48 -4.01 -12.23
N GLY A 344 8.42 -4.73 -11.88
CA GLY A 344 7.72 -4.49 -10.62
C GLY A 344 8.40 -5.22 -9.46
N ASN A 345 7.76 -5.23 -8.32
CA ASN A 345 8.30 -5.89 -7.13
C ASN A 345 8.37 -7.41 -7.32
N LEU A 346 9.52 -7.99 -6.97
CA LEU A 346 9.65 -9.44 -6.90
C LEU A 346 9.11 -9.94 -5.56
N LEU A 347 7.99 -10.64 -5.59
CA LEU A 347 7.37 -11.23 -4.40
C LEU A 347 7.91 -12.63 -4.16
N THR A 348 8.28 -12.90 -2.91
CA THR A 348 8.67 -14.24 -2.41
C THR A 348 7.51 -14.77 -1.57
N LEU A 349 6.80 -15.77 -2.08
CA LEU A 349 5.57 -16.25 -1.47
C LEU A 349 5.74 -17.71 -1.03
N PRO A 350 5.67 -18.01 0.28
CA PRO A 350 5.58 -19.38 0.75
C PRO A 350 4.21 -19.97 0.36
N VAL A 351 4.25 -21.08 -0.36
CA VAL A 351 3.08 -21.89 -0.67
C VAL A 351 3.23 -23.23 0.00
N GLY A 352 2.23 -23.92 0.41
CA GLY A 352 2.30 -25.11 1.24
C GLY A 352 3.44 -26.11 0.89
N GLY A 353 3.79 -27.00 1.81
CA GLY A 353 4.81 -28.03 1.60
C GLY A 353 6.27 -27.54 1.54
N GLY A 354 6.56 -26.36 2.07
CA GLY A 354 7.93 -25.79 2.06
C GLY A 354 8.37 -25.26 0.70
N GLN A 355 7.45 -25.13 -0.25
CA GLN A 355 7.70 -24.59 -1.58
C GLN A 355 7.61 -23.07 -1.58
N ILE A 356 8.35 -22.43 -2.49
CA ILE A 356 8.36 -20.98 -2.68
C ILE A 356 7.91 -20.65 -4.11
N LEU A 357 6.99 -19.73 -4.20
CA LEU A 357 6.53 -19.11 -5.44
C LEU A 357 7.14 -17.70 -5.54
N TYR A 358 7.79 -17.42 -6.67
CA TYR A 358 8.25 -16.07 -6.99
C TYR A 358 7.34 -15.48 -8.06
N VAL A 359 6.92 -14.24 -7.87
CA VAL A 359 6.07 -13.51 -8.81
C VAL A 359 6.66 -12.13 -9.06
N GLU A 360 6.83 -11.76 -10.32
CA GLU A 360 7.32 -10.43 -10.73
C GLU A 360 6.51 -9.91 -11.92
N PRO A 361 5.80 -8.78 -11.78
CA PRO A 361 5.13 -8.15 -12.89
C PRO A 361 6.11 -7.31 -13.72
N ILE A 362 5.92 -7.28 -15.04
CA ILE A 362 6.64 -6.41 -15.96
C ILE A 362 5.68 -5.38 -16.53
N TYR A 363 6.03 -4.10 -16.38
CA TYR A 363 5.29 -2.98 -16.89
C TYR A 363 5.96 -2.38 -18.12
N SER A 364 5.16 -1.83 -19.01
CA SER A 364 5.60 -1.12 -20.20
C SER A 364 5.08 0.32 -20.18
N GLN A 365 5.95 1.26 -20.51
CA GLN A 365 5.62 2.67 -20.68
C GLN A 365 6.17 3.13 -22.03
N ARG A 366 5.36 3.82 -22.84
CA ARG A 366 5.81 4.35 -24.12
C ARG A 366 6.80 5.50 -23.92
N ARG A 367 7.92 5.49 -24.65
CA ARG A 367 8.96 6.52 -24.53
C ARG A 367 8.55 7.88 -25.08
N ASP A 368 7.68 7.89 -26.07
CA ASP A 368 7.18 9.10 -26.74
C ASP A 368 6.10 9.86 -25.97
N GLN A 369 5.61 9.26 -24.85
CA GLN A 369 4.54 9.84 -24.03
C GLN A 369 4.99 9.92 -22.57
N THR A 370 5.56 11.06 -22.17
CA THR A 370 6.03 11.31 -20.79
C THR A 370 4.91 11.27 -19.74
N SER A 371 3.66 11.45 -20.14
CA SER A 371 2.47 11.40 -19.29
C SER A 371 1.77 10.03 -19.29
N ALA A 372 2.25 9.04 -20.06
CA ALA A 372 1.64 7.72 -20.11
C ALA A 372 1.91 6.94 -18.82
N PHE A 373 0.86 6.40 -18.22
CA PHE A 373 1.01 5.49 -17.08
C PHE A 373 1.60 4.15 -17.53
N PRO A 374 2.49 3.53 -16.72
CA PRO A 374 2.94 2.17 -16.96
C PRO A 374 1.76 1.19 -17.00
N LYS A 375 1.72 0.33 -18.00
CA LYS A 375 0.71 -0.72 -18.12
C LYS A 375 1.33 -2.07 -17.84
N LEU A 376 0.62 -2.93 -17.11
CA LEU A 376 1.02 -4.32 -16.93
C LEU A 376 1.12 -5.00 -18.30
N LEU A 377 2.28 -5.54 -18.60
CA LEU A 377 2.56 -6.18 -19.89
C LEU A 377 2.59 -7.69 -19.76
N ARG A 378 3.30 -8.20 -18.74
CA ARG A 378 3.48 -9.62 -18.45
C ARG A 378 3.63 -9.85 -16.95
N VAL A 379 3.35 -11.07 -16.55
CA VAL A 379 3.65 -11.59 -15.22
C VAL A 379 4.65 -12.73 -15.36
N LEU A 380 5.73 -12.64 -14.62
CA LEU A 380 6.73 -13.69 -14.46
C LEU A 380 6.44 -14.48 -13.19
N VAL A 381 6.55 -15.79 -13.28
CA VAL A 381 6.37 -16.70 -12.15
C VAL A 381 7.51 -17.71 -12.17
N SER A 382 8.10 -18.00 -11.02
CA SER A 382 9.03 -19.11 -10.84
C SER A 382 8.54 -20.03 -9.74
N TYR A 383 8.37 -21.28 -10.05
CA TYR A 383 7.91 -22.29 -9.11
C TYR A 383 8.49 -23.65 -9.45
N ASN A 384 9.09 -24.30 -8.46
CA ASN A 384 9.62 -25.67 -8.59
C ASN A 384 10.51 -25.89 -9.83
N GLY A 385 11.41 -24.93 -10.09
CA GLY A 385 12.35 -24.96 -11.23
C GLY A 385 11.74 -24.65 -12.60
N LYS A 386 10.44 -24.33 -12.66
CA LYS A 386 9.74 -23.92 -13.88
C LYS A 386 9.52 -22.41 -13.89
N VAL A 387 9.52 -21.81 -15.08
CA VAL A 387 9.22 -20.40 -15.31
C VAL A 387 7.92 -20.28 -16.10
N GLY A 388 6.99 -19.49 -15.56
CA GLY A 388 5.76 -19.08 -16.24
C GLY A 388 5.89 -17.63 -16.70
N TYR A 389 5.38 -17.32 -17.87
CA TYR A 389 5.44 -16.00 -18.48
C TYR A 389 4.21 -15.77 -19.35
N ALA A 390 3.32 -14.89 -18.91
CA ALA A 390 2.04 -14.67 -19.56
C ALA A 390 1.50 -13.26 -19.30
N PRO A 391 0.48 -12.80 -20.04
CA PRO A 391 -0.20 -11.53 -19.80
C PRO A 391 -0.90 -11.44 -18.45
N THR A 392 -1.39 -12.57 -17.93
CA THR A 392 -2.10 -12.65 -16.64
C THR A 392 -1.40 -13.58 -15.67
N ILE A 393 -1.64 -13.37 -14.38
CA ILE A 393 -1.08 -14.23 -13.33
C ILE A 393 -1.63 -15.67 -13.43
N ALA A 394 -2.92 -15.82 -13.74
CA ALA A 394 -3.55 -17.14 -13.87
C ALA A 394 -2.91 -17.99 -14.95
N GLU A 395 -2.66 -17.40 -16.12
CA GLU A 395 -1.97 -18.08 -17.22
C GLU A 395 -0.52 -18.42 -16.88
N ALA A 396 0.21 -17.50 -16.21
CA ALA A 396 1.58 -17.75 -15.78
C ALA A 396 1.66 -18.87 -14.74
N LEU A 397 0.73 -18.92 -13.78
CA LEU A 397 0.62 -20.02 -12.80
C LEU A 397 0.34 -21.37 -13.45
N SER A 398 -0.56 -21.41 -14.45
CA SER A 398 -0.84 -22.63 -15.20
C SER A 398 0.40 -23.20 -15.88
N GLN A 399 1.29 -22.36 -16.41
CA GLN A 399 2.54 -22.79 -17.06
C GLN A 399 3.51 -23.48 -16.11
N VAL A 400 3.45 -23.18 -14.82
CA VAL A 400 4.27 -23.82 -13.78
C VAL A 400 3.56 -24.97 -13.08
N GLY A 401 2.33 -25.27 -13.47
CA GLY A 401 1.55 -26.41 -12.96
C GLY A 401 0.72 -26.11 -11.72
N ILE A 402 0.43 -24.83 -11.45
CA ILE A 402 -0.50 -24.41 -10.40
C ILE A 402 -1.87 -24.17 -11.05
N ASP A 403 -2.93 -24.74 -10.45
CA ASP A 403 -4.29 -24.55 -10.94
C ASP A 403 -4.72 -23.09 -10.72
N PRO A 404 -5.06 -22.33 -11.78
CA PRO A 404 -5.48 -20.93 -11.61
C PRO A 404 -6.77 -20.76 -10.83
N ARG A 405 -7.58 -21.80 -10.65
CA ARG A 405 -8.79 -21.76 -9.81
C ARG A 405 -8.45 -21.62 -8.33
N GLU A 406 -7.32 -22.14 -7.87
CA GLU A 406 -6.86 -21.93 -6.50
C GLU A 406 -6.50 -20.44 -6.23
N ALA A 407 -6.11 -19.69 -7.25
CA ALA A 407 -5.83 -18.26 -7.14
C ALA A 407 -7.11 -17.42 -7.17
N SER A 408 -8.12 -17.81 -7.96
CA SER A 408 -9.41 -17.11 -8.02
C SER A 408 -10.23 -17.28 -6.74
N ASP A 409 -10.16 -18.43 -6.09
CA ASP A 409 -10.84 -18.68 -4.80
C ASP A 409 -10.37 -17.72 -3.70
N VAL A 410 -9.13 -17.22 -3.78
CA VAL A 410 -8.59 -16.22 -2.84
C VAL A 410 -9.13 -14.82 -3.16
N GLU A 411 -9.24 -14.47 -4.44
CA GLU A 411 -9.83 -13.19 -4.87
C GLU A 411 -11.32 -13.13 -4.47
N ASP A 412 -12.07 -14.20 -4.69
CA ASP A 412 -13.47 -14.30 -4.29
C ASP A 412 -13.65 -14.25 -2.76
N ALA A 413 -12.75 -14.86 -2.00
CA ALA A 413 -12.77 -14.79 -0.55
C ALA A 413 -12.43 -13.40 0.00
N VAL A 414 -11.53 -12.67 -0.66
CA VAL A 414 -11.19 -11.27 -0.31
C VAL A 414 -12.37 -10.36 -0.65
N ALA A 415 -13.00 -10.52 -1.80
CA ALA A 415 -14.19 -9.77 -2.21
C ALA A 415 -15.37 -10.03 -1.26
N ALA A 416 -15.62 -11.28 -0.88
CA ALA A 416 -16.66 -11.65 0.08
C ALA A 416 -16.39 -11.11 1.49
N GLY A 417 -15.12 -11.00 1.90
CA GLY A 417 -14.72 -10.40 3.17
C GLY A 417 -14.92 -8.87 3.21
N ALA A 418 -14.79 -8.21 2.07
CA ALA A 418 -15.04 -6.77 1.96
C ALA A 418 -16.55 -6.43 2.03
N ASP A 419 -17.43 -7.31 1.54
CA ASP A 419 -18.87 -7.11 1.59
C ASP A 419 -19.48 -7.33 2.99
N THR A 420 -18.84 -8.12 3.85
CA THR A 420 -19.36 -8.41 5.21
C THR A 420 -19.18 -7.28 6.21
N THR A 421 -18.29 -6.32 5.94
CA THR A 421 -18.08 -5.16 6.83
C THR A 421 -18.99 -3.96 6.54
N ALA A 422 -19.69 -3.96 5.39
CA ALA A 422 -20.56 -2.84 4.99
C ALA A 422 -22.02 -2.95 5.48
N ASN A 423 -22.43 -4.05 6.16
CA ASN A 423 -23.83 -4.28 6.55
C ASN A 423 -23.98 -4.78 8.00
N LYS A 424 -23.71 -3.91 8.98
CA LYS A 424 -24.28 -4.01 10.34
C LYS A 424 -24.78 -2.64 10.77
N GLY A 425 -25.92 -2.24 10.22
CA GLY A 425 -26.78 -1.24 10.77
C GLY A 425 -28.17 -1.83 10.87
N ASP A 426 -28.68 -1.90 12.07
CA ASP A 426 -30.01 -2.37 12.44
C ASP A 426 -31.11 -1.88 11.49
N ASP A 427 -31.97 -2.81 11.04
CA ASP A 427 -33.41 -2.63 11.17
C ASP A 427 -34.15 -3.96 10.94
N ALA A 428 -34.71 -4.44 12.03
CA ALA A 428 -35.73 -5.47 12.02
C ALA A 428 -37.07 -4.80 11.69
N GLN A 429 -37.65 -5.11 10.53
CA GLN A 429 -39.08 -5.35 10.42
C GLN A 429 -39.43 -5.83 9.03
N GLY A 430 -40.09 -6.98 9.00
CA GLY A 430 -40.50 -7.64 7.78
C GLY A 430 -41.51 -6.88 6.97
N ASN A 431 -41.41 -7.09 5.68
CA ASN A 431 -42.59 -7.19 4.84
C ASN A 431 -42.27 -8.02 3.60
N ASN A 432 -42.99 -9.12 3.47
CA ASN A 432 -43.07 -9.88 2.25
C ASN A 432 -43.68 -8.98 1.16
N ASN A 433 -42.94 -8.79 0.09
CA ASN A 433 -43.57 -8.51 -1.22
C ASN A 433 -42.74 -9.18 -2.31
N ASP A 434 -43.38 -10.16 -2.92
CA ASP A 434 -43.05 -10.69 -4.23
C ASP A 434 -42.68 -9.56 -5.20
N THR A 435 -41.42 -9.54 -5.63
CA THR A 435 -41.06 -8.83 -6.85
C THR A 435 -40.46 -9.85 -7.82
N GLN A 436 -41.28 -10.17 -8.79
CA GLN A 436 -40.96 -10.97 -9.95
C GLN A 436 -39.62 -10.51 -10.57
N GLN A 437 -38.71 -11.43 -10.68
CA GLN A 437 -37.54 -11.37 -11.54
C GLN A 437 -38.01 -11.05 -12.97
N PRO A 438 -37.43 -10.06 -13.66
CA PRO A 438 -37.72 -9.89 -15.08
C PRO A 438 -37.26 -11.14 -15.81
N ALA A 439 -38.17 -11.70 -16.60
CA ALA A 439 -37.90 -12.86 -17.42
C ALA A 439 -36.65 -12.65 -18.28
N SER A 440 -35.69 -13.54 -18.15
CA SER A 440 -34.53 -13.61 -19.04
C SER A 440 -35.00 -13.76 -20.48
N ALA A 441 -34.54 -12.89 -21.35
CA ALA A 441 -34.74 -13.00 -22.78
C ALA A 441 -34.20 -14.35 -23.28
N PRO A 442 -34.83 -14.99 -24.27
CA PRO A 442 -34.37 -16.27 -24.79
C PRO A 442 -32.89 -16.17 -25.29
N ALA A 443 -32.09 -17.19 -25.06
CA ALA A 443 -30.69 -17.23 -25.46
C ALA A 443 -30.56 -17.05 -26.98
N ALA A 444 -29.48 -16.37 -27.42
CA ALA A 444 -29.23 -16.18 -28.86
C ALA A 444 -28.94 -17.50 -29.53
N SER A 445 -29.48 -17.69 -30.72
CA SER A 445 -29.43 -18.94 -31.49
C SER A 445 -28.32 -18.92 -32.55
N SER A 446 -27.69 -17.79 -32.80
CA SER A 446 -26.62 -17.63 -33.80
C SER A 446 -25.57 -16.61 -33.37
N GLU A 447 -24.35 -16.72 -33.91
CA GLU A 447 -23.24 -15.79 -33.65
C GLU A 447 -23.61 -14.34 -34.01
N GLY A 448 -24.40 -14.14 -35.07
CA GLY A 448 -24.89 -12.83 -35.47
C GLY A 448 -25.83 -12.19 -34.44
N GLU A 449 -26.78 -12.97 -33.92
CA GLU A 449 -27.69 -12.50 -32.87
C GLU A 449 -26.98 -12.20 -31.55
N ALA A 450 -25.97 -12.96 -31.23
CA ALA A 450 -25.15 -12.72 -30.05
C ALA A 450 -24.29 -11.44 -30.18
N LEU A 451 -23.75 -11.18 -31.36
CA LEU A 451 -23.02 -9.95 -31.66
C LEU A 451 -23.91 -8.72 -31.64
N ASP A 452 -25.15 -8.83 -32.15
CA ASP A 452 -26.12 -7.73 -32.08
C ASP A 452 -26.50 -7.39 -30.64
N ARG A 453 -26.54 -8.38 -29.74
CA ARG A 453 -26.77 -8.16 -28.31
C ARG A 453 -25.59 -7.44 -27.64
N VAL A 454 -24.36 -7.78 -28.00
CA VAL A 454 -23.16 -7.08 -27.52
C VAL A 454 -23.19 -5.62 -27.98
N ASN A 455 -23.52 -5.35 -29.23
CA ASN A 455 -23.63 -3.99 -29.75
C ASN A 455 -24.74 -3.19 -29.03
N LYS A 456 -25.88 -3.81 -28.79
CA LYS A 456 -26.98 -3.18 -28.06
C LYS A 456 -26.63 -2.89 -26.59
N ALA A 457 -25.89 -3.79 -25.94
CA ALA A 457 -25.43 -3.57 -24.58
C ALA A 457 -24.36 -2.47 -24.50
N LEU A 458 -23.51 -2.34 -25.53
CA LEU A 458 -22.55 -1.23 -25.67
C LEU A 458 -23.27 0.13 -25.83
N ASP A 459 -24.34 0.17 -26.64
CA ASP A 459 -25.13 1.37 -26.77
C ASP A 459 -25.83 1.73 -25.45
N GLY A 460 -26.36 0.74 -24.73
CA GLY A 460 -26.93 0.93 -23.39
C GLY A 460 -25.91 1.45 -22.37
N LEU A 461 -24.67 0.98 -22.44
CA LEU A 461 -23.59 1.48 -21.58
C LEU A 461 -23.22 2.94 -21.92
N GLN A 462 -23.24 3.32 -23.20
CA GLN A 462 -23.02 4.71 -23.61
C GLN A 462 -24.15 5.63 -23.15
N GLU A 463 -25.40 5.18 -23.21
CA GLU A 463 -26.56 5.93 -22.72
C GLU A 463 -26.60 6.05 -21.20
N ALA A 464 -26.02 5.08 -20.48
CA ALA A 464 -25.90 5.10 -19.03
C ALA A 464 -24.76 6.03 -18.54
N LYS A 465 -23.86 6.44 -19.42
CA LYS A 465 -22.81 7.42 -19.13
C LYS A 465 -23.44 8.78 -18.78
N GLY A 466 -23.35 9.15 -17.50
CA GLY A 466 -23.94 10.40 -17.00
C GLY A 466 -25.26 10.23 -16.26
N LYS A 467 -25.78 9.01 -16.13
CA LYS A 467 -26.89 8.66 -15.25
C LYS A 467 -26.40 8.21 -13.87
N SER A 468 -27.28 7.65 -13.05
CA SER A 468 -26.92 7.19 -11.70
C SER A 468 -25.91 6.04 -11.74
N PHE A 469 -25.13 5.89 -10.66
CA PHE A 469 -24.13 4.81 -10.52
C PHE A 469 -24.77 3.41 -10.62
N GLU A 470 -26.03 3.29 -10.17
CA GLU A 470 -26.81 2.06 -10.26
C GLU A 470 -27.21 1.70 -11.69
N GLU A 471 -27.60 2.67 -12.50
CA GLU A 471 -27.93 2.45 -13.91
C GLU A 471 -26.71 2.12 -14.74
N TYR A 472 -25.58 2.74 -14.44
CA TYR A 472 -24.29 2.44 -15.07
C TYR A 472 -23.80 1.02 -14.72
N GLY A 473 -23.95 0.60 -13.45
CA GLY A 473 -23.64 -0.75 -13.02
C GLY A 473 -24.47 -1.81 -13.72
N LYS A 474 -25.77 -1.61 -13.82
CA LYS A 474 -26.68 -2.51 -14.57
C LYS A 474 -26.32 -2.64 -16.05
N ALA A 475 -25.89 -1.54 -16.68
CA ALA A 475 -25.46 -1.56 -18.08
C ALA A 475 -24.14 -2.31 -18.30
N ILE A 476 -23.23 -2.28 -17.34
CA ILE A 476 -22.00 -3.11 -17.34
C ILE A 476 -22.35 -4.59 -17.22
N ASP A 477 -23.21 -4.97 -16.28
CA ASP A 477 -23.64 -6.36 -16.09
C ASP A 477 -24.36 -6.93 -17.33
N GLU A 478 -25.08 -6.09 -18.06
CA GLU A 478 -25.77 -6.48 -19.28
C GLU A 478 -24.76 -6.69 -20.43
N LEU A 479 -23.73 -5.86 -20.51
CA LEU A 479 -22.64 -6.02 -21.48
C LEU A 479 -21.84 -7.29 -21.20
N ASP A 480 -21.48 -7.57 -19.97
CA ASP A 480 -20.72 -8.76 -19.59
C ASP A 480 -21.48 -10.04 -19.93
N ARG A 481 -22.79 -10.09 -19.65
CA ARG A 481 -23.64 -11.23 -20.04
C ARG A 481 -23.72 -11.42 -21.55
N ALA A 482 -23.85 -10.33 -22.31
CA ALA A 482 -23.90 -10.40 -23.76
C ALA A 482 -22.56 -10.88 -24.37
N VAL A 483 -21.44 -10.46 -23.81
CA VAL A 483 -20.09 -10.90 -24.22
C VAL A 483 -19.87 -12.38 -23.89
N ASP A 484 -20.31 -12.84 -22.72
CA ASP A 484 -20.19 -14.25 -22.33
C ASP A 484 -21.08 -15.17 -23.20
N GLU A 485 -22.26 -14.72 -23.56
CA GLU A 485 -23.13 -15.45 -24.48
C GLU A 485 -22.51 -15.54 -25.88
N TYR A 486 -21.93 -14.46 -26.37
CA TYR A 486 -21.20 -14.44 -27.63
C TYR A 486 -20.00 -15.41 -27.63
N ARG A 487 -19.21 -15.42 -26.56
CA ARG A 487 -18.07 -16.33 -26.40
C ARG A 487 -18.52 -17.80 -26.43
N LYS A 488 -19.57 -18.15 -25.68
CA LYS A 488 -20.09 -19.52 -25.63
C LYS A 488 -20.55 -20.01 -26.99
N ILE A 489 -21.16 -19.16 -27.80
CA ILE A 489 -21.63 -19.51 -29.15
C ILE A 489 -20.45 -19.64 -30.11
N LYS A 490 -19.48 -18.73 -30.02
CA LYS A 490 -18.26 -18.75 -30.84
C LYS A 490 -17.39 -19.95 -30.57
N ASP A 491 -17.20 -20.30 -29.30
CA ASP A 491 -16.35 -21.45 -28.88
C ASP A 491 -17.08 -22.79 -29.03
N GLY A 492 -18.42 -22.79 -28.99
CA GLY A 492 -19.24 -23.99 -29.22
C GLY A 492 -19.56 -24.32 -30.68
N GLY A 493 -19.25 -23.44 -31.62
CA GLY A 493 -19.50 -23.64 -33.06
C GLY A 493 -18.37 -24.35 -33.84
N GLY A 494 -17.38 -24.88 -33.14
CA GLY A 494 -16.21 -25.59 -33.72
C GLY A 494 -16.25 -27.11 -33.50
N GLN A 495 -17.38 -27.79 -33.77
CA GLN A 495 -17.42 -29.25 -33.98
C GLN A 495 -18.02 -29.56 -35.32
#